data_5cbba96a505b4199be4ec7fd0f89028b
#
_entry.id   5cbba96a505b4199be4ec7fd0f89028b
#
_cell.length_a   1.000
_cell.length_b   1.000
_cell.length_c   1.000
_cell.angle_alpha   90.00
_cell.angle_beta   90.00
_cell.angle_gamma   90.00
#
_symmetry.space_group_name_H-M   'P 1'
#
loop_
_entity.id
_entity.type
_entity.pdbx_description
1 polymer ?
#
loop_
_entity_poly.entity_id
_entity_poly.type
_entity_poly.pdbx_seq_one_letter_code
_entity_poly.pdbx_strand_id
1 'polypeptide(L)'
;MFRSTNQLLGTAALTIAMVSAAPTLVSAADGTSAIEEGKEIAFDRALGNCLACHTIKDGESPGNLAPPLLMMKKRFPDKAKLRAQIWDSTVSNPRSMMPPFGRHKILSEDQIDKLTEFIYTL
;
A
#
# COMPACT_ATOMS: atom_id res chain seq x y z
N MET A 1 60.82 57.74 11.08
CA MET A 1 60.69 56.27 11.01
C MET A 1 59.24 55.94 10.75
N PHE A 2 58.88 55.66 9.51
CA PHE A 2 57.50 55.30 9.10
C PHE A 2 57.40 53.80 8.95
N ARG A 3 56.50 53.15 9.65
CA ARG A 3 56.11 51.77 9.38
C ARG A 3 54.70 51.75 8.80
N SER A 4 54.64 51.42 7.55
CA SER A 4 53.41 51.13 6.80
C SER A 4 52.92 49.77 7.16
N THR A 5 51.66 49.68 7.61
CA THR A 5 50.90 48.42 7.82
C THR A 5 49.95 48.23 6.65
N ASN A 6 50.29 47.28 5.79
CA ASN A 6 49.35 46.78 4.74
C ASN A 6 48.26 45.97 5.35
N GLN A 7 47.01 46.42 5.17
CA GLN A 7 45.82 45.63 5.41
C GLN A 7 45.50 44.82 4.18
N LEU A 8 45.54 43.50 4.32
CA LEU A 8 45.07 42.55 3.31
C LEU A 8 43.55 42.39 3.48
N LEU A 9 42.82 42.84 2.48
CA LEU A 9 41.39 42.60 2.34
C LEU A 9 41.18 41.15 1.89
N GLY A 10 40.74 40.31 2.79
CA GLY A 10 40.28 38.95 2.47
C GLY A 10 38.87 38.97 1.92
N THR A 11 38.72 38.68 0.63
CA THR A 11 37.41 38.43 0.00
C THR A 11 36.94 37.02 0.34
N ALA A 12 35.93 36.90 1.21
CA ALA A 12 35.25 35.63 1.47
C ALA A 12 34.31 35.32 0.30
N ALA A 13 34.66 34.32 -0.49
CA ALA A 13 33.78 33.78 -1.52
C ALA A 13 32.70 32.87 -0.87
N LEU A 14 31.46 33.32 -0.93
CA LEU A 14 30.29 32.56 -0.46
C LEU A 14 29.91 31.56 -1.55
N THR A 15 30.27 30.29 -1.40
CA THR A 15 29.83 29.23 -2.29
C THR A 15 28.41 28.76 -1.87
N ILE A 16 27.40 29.14 -2.65
CA ILE A 16 26.06 28.66 -2.51
C ILE A 16 26.00 27.27 -3.13
N ALA A 17 25.94 26.23 -2.30
CA ALA A 17 25.68 24.88 -2.74
C ALA A 17 24.18 24.75 -3.10
N MET A 18 23.84 24.69 -4.39
CA MET A 18 22.52 24.35 -4.85
C MET A 18 22.29 22.84 -4.62
N VAL A 19 21.49 22.50 -3.61
CA VAL A 19 20.97 21.15 -3.45
C VAL A 19 19.86 20.94 -4.48
N SER A 20 20.17 20.28 -5.58
CA SER A 20 19.18 19.83 -6.55
C SER A 20 18.42 18.65 -5.96
N ALA A 21 17.20 18.89 -5.50
CA ALA A 21 16.24 17.82 -5.18
C ALA A 21 15.84 17.13 -6.48
N ALA A 22 16.40 15.96 -6.76
CA ALA A 22 15.95 15.11 -7.84
C ALA A 22 14.54 14.59 -7.49
N PRO A 23 13.54 14.65 -8.39
CA PRO A 23 12.28 14.00 -8.15
C PRO A 23 12.50 12.49 -8.08
N THR A 24 12.16 11.88 -6.95
CA THR A 24 12.10 10.42 -6.84
C THR A 24 10.98 9.93 -7.74
N LEU A 25 11.35 9.33 -8.87
CA LEU A 25 10.40 8.60 -9.71
C LEU A 25 9.92 7.38 -8.91
N VAL A 26 8.70 7.47 -8.37
CA VAL A 26 8.01 6.29 -7.84
C VAL A 26 7.85 5.32 -9.00
N SER A 27 8.57 4.22 -8.92
CA SER A 27 8.67 3.25 -10.01
C SER A 27 7.35 2.48 -10.14
N ALA A 28 6.86 2.36 -11.38
CA ALA A 28 5.69 1.50 -11.70
C ALA A 28 5.92 0.01 -11.33
N ALA A 29 7.18 -0.40 -11.16
CA ALA A 29 7.56 -1.74 -10.69
C ALA A 29 7.07 -2.03 -9.27
N ASP A 30 6.98 -1.02 -8.41
CA ASP A 30 6.54 -1.16 -7.02
C ASP A 30 5.04 -1.52 -6.93
N GLY A 31 4.22 -0.94 -7.80
CA GLY A 31 2.78 -1.24 -7.85
C GLY A 31 2.46 -2.66 -8.34
N THR A 32 3.24 -3.19 -9.29
CA THR A 32 3.08 -4.57 -9.79
C THR A 32 3.48 -5.58 -8.72
N SER A 33 4.58 -5.34 -8.01
CA SER A 33 5.02 -6.16 -6.88
C SER A 33 3.96 -6.21 -5.76
N ALA A 34 3.38 -5.07 -5.39
CA ALA A 34 2.33 -5.01 -4.37
C ALA A 34 1.07 -5.80 -4.74
N ILE A 35 0.68 -5.81 -6.02
CA ILE A 35 -0.46 -6.60 -6.52
C ILE A 35 -0.17 -8.10 -6.45
N GLU A 36 1.03 -8.53 -6.84
CA GLU A 36 1.44 -9.93 -6.79
C GLU A 36 1.52 -10.44 -5.35
N GLU A 37 2.17 -9.69 -4.46
CA GLU A 37 2.20 -10.00 -3.03
C GLU A 37 0.79 -10.03 -2.42
N GLY A 38 -0.09 -9.10 -2.81
CA GLY A 38 -1.50 -9.09 -2.41
C GLY A 38 -2.26 -10.33 -2.87
N LYS A 39 -1.97 -10.85 -4.06
CA LYS A 39 -2.52 -12.11 -4.57
C LYS A 39 -2.05 -13.30 -3.73
N GLU A 40 -0.77 -13.36 -3.42
CA GLU A 40 -0.21 -14.41 -2.56
C GLU A 40 -0.88 -14.39 -1.18
N ILE A 41 -1.00 -13.22 -0.56
CA ILE A 41 -1.69 -13.07 0.73
C ILE A 41 -3.15 -13.55 0.65
N ALA A 42 -3.86 -13.21 -0.44
CA ALA A 42 -5.25 -13.61 -0.62
C ALA A 42 -5.42 -15.14 -0.73
N PHE A 43 -4.46 -15.82 -1.35
CA PHE A 43 -4.54 -17.25 -1.64
C PHE A 43 -3.90 -18.11 -0.55
N ASP A 44 -3.01 -17.54 0.25
CA ASP A 44 -2.36 -18.25 1.35
C ASP A 44 -3.35 -18.59 2.47
N ARG A 45 -3.46 -19.88 2.78
CA ARG A 45 -4.37 -20.41 3.81
C ARG A 45 -3.99 -20.00 5.24
N ALA A 46 -2.72 -19.64 5.46
CA ALA A 46 -2.23 -19.19 6.76
C ALA A 46 -2.35 -17.67 6.95
N LEU A 47 -2.65 -16.92 5.88
CA LEU A 47 -2.77 -15.46 5.86
C LEU A 47 -4.22 -15.03 5.59
N GLY A 48 -4.51 -14.53 4.40
CA GLY A 48 -5.82 -13.99 4.03
C GLY A 48 -6.87 -15.08 3.84
N ASN A 49 -6.49 -16.20 3.24
CA ASN A 49 -7.37 -17.35 2.95
C ASN A 49 -8.72 -16.96 2.32
N CYS A 50 -8.70 -15.97 1.44
CA CYS A 50 -9.93 -15.40 0.86
C CYS A 50 -10.71 -16.42 0.03
N LEU A 51 -10.00 -17.41 -0.58
CA LEU A 51 -10.60 -18.49 -1.34
C LEU A 51 -11.47 -19.42 -0.50
N ALA A 52 -11.31 -19.47 0.82
CA ALA A 52 -12.16 -20.27 1.69
C ALA A 52 -13.66 -19.88 1.57
N CYS A 53 -13.92 -18.61 1.25
CA CYS A 53 -15.27 -18.07 1.18
C CYS A 53 -15.62 -17.47 -0.18
N HIS A 54 -14.68 -16.81 -0.85
CA HIS A 54 -14.88 -16.06 -2.09
C HIS A 54 -14.42 -16.83 -3.33
N THR A 55 -15.17 -16.71 -4.40
CA THR A 55 -14.68 -17.04 -5.74
C THR A 55 -13.79 -15.89 -6.23
N ILE A 56 -12.57 -16.20 -6.59
CA ILE A 56 -11.58 -15.27 -7.16
C ILE A 56 -11.05 -15.89 -8.46
N LYS A 57 -10.85 -15.07 -9.48
CA LYS A 57 -10.24 -15.52 -10.75
C LYS A 57 -8.88 -16.19 -10.47
N ASP A 58 -8.61 -17.26 -11.19
CA ASP A 58 -7.39 -18.07 -11.07
C ASP A 58 -7.21 -18.78 -9.70
N GLY A 59 -8.20 -18.74 -8.83
CA GLY A 59 -8.18 -19.45 -7.55
C GLY A 59 -8.61 -20.90 -7.70
N GLU A 60 -7.88 -21.81 -7.03
CA GLU A 60 -8.20 -23.24 -7.01
C GLU A 60 -9.21 -23.57 -5.91
N SER A 61 -10.25 -24.34 -6.24
CA SER A 61 -11.26 -24.82 -5.29
C SER A 61 -11.88 -23.70 -4.41
N PRO A 62 -12.42 -22.62 -5.02
CA PRO A 62 -12.94 -21.50 -4.25
C PRO A 62 -14.21 -21.87 -3.50
N GLY A 63 -14.41 -21.24 -2.33
CA GLY A 63 -15.64 -21.30 -1.58
C GLY A 63 -16.78 -20.51 -2.24
N ASN A 64 -17.99 -20.71 -1.75
CA ASN A 64 -19.22 -20.05 -2.22
C ASN A 64 -20.02 -19.41 -1.07
N LEU A 65 -19.41 -19.24 0.09
CA LEU A 65 -20.06 -18.65 1.28
C LEU A 65 -20.22 -17.14 1.19
N ALA A 66 -19.40 -16.50 0.35
CA ALA A 66 -19.36 -15.05 0.18
C ALA A 66 -19.46 -14.66 -1.30
N PRO A 67 -19.84 -13.42 -1.61
CA PRO A 67 -19.94 -12.96 -3.00
C PRO A 67 -18.64 -13.11 -3.77
N PRO A 68 -18.67 -13.47 -5.06
CA PRO A 68 -17.48 -13.47 -5.90
C PRO A 68 -16.79 -12.12 -5.89
N LEU A 69 -15.45 -12.13 -5.87
CA LEU A 69 -14.65 -10.91 -5.98
C LEU A 69 -14.42 -10.62 -7.47
N LEU A 70 -15.27 -9.78 -8.01
CA LEU A 70 -15.23 -9.35 -9.41
C LEU A 70 -15.82 -7.94 -9.55
N MET A 71 -15.40 -7.21 -10.57
CA MET A 71 -15.80 -5.82 -10.83
C MET A 71 -15.62 -4.93 -9.60
N MET A 72 -14.53 -5.11 -8.87
CA MET A 72 -14.35 -4.48 -7.56
C MET A 72 -14.27 -2.96 -7.65
N LYS A 73 -13.68 -2.40 -8.69
CA LYS A 73 -13.68 -0.94 -8.94
C LYS A 73 -15.08 -0.36 -9.10
N LYS A 74 -16.00 -1.14 -9.68
CA LYS A 74 -17.39 -0.70 -9.83
C LYS A 74 -18.17 -0.81 -8.51
N ARG A 75 -17.90 -1.85 -7.74
CA ARG A 75 -18.54 -2.09 -6.43
C ARG A 75 -18.02 -1.16 -5.35
N PHE A 76 -16.75 -0.82 -5.41
CA PHE A 76 -16.04 0.07 -4.50
C PHE A 76 -15.32 1.15 -5.32
N PRO A 77 -16.01 2.19 -5.82
CA PRO A 77 -15.36 3.27 -6.55
C PRO A 77 -14.27 3.99 -5.74
N ASP A 78 -14.45 4.01 -4.42
CA ASP A 78 -13.46 4.49 -3.45
C ASP A 78 -12.70 3.29 -2.86
N LYS A 79 -11.42 3.16 -3.22
CA LYS A 79 -10.54 2.10 -2.75
C LYS A 79 -10.37 2.11 -1.22
N ALA A 80 -10.44 3.28 -0.57
CA ALA A 80 -10.36 3.36 0.88
C ALA A 80 -11.53 2.64 1.57
N LYS A 81 -12.70 2.62 0.95
CA LYS A 81 -13.85 1.85 1.45
C LYS A 81 -13.66 0.35 1.31
N LEU A 82 -13.01 -0.10 0.23
CA LEU A 82 -12.62 -1.51 0.09
C LEU A 82 -11.63 -1.91 1.18
N ARG A 83 -10.60 -1.08 1.39
CA ARG A 83 -9.62 -1.29 2.47
C ARG A 83 -10.30 -1.39 3.84
N ALA A 84 -11.20 -0.46 4.15
CA ALA A 84 -11.95 -0.45 5.41
C ALA A 84 -12.82 -1.72 5.56
N GLN A 85 -13.41 -2.21 4.47
CA GLN A 85 -14.18 -3.46 4.46
C GLN A 85 -13.31 -4.68 4.77
N ILE A 86 -12.07 -4.71 4.27
CA ILE A 86 -11.10 -5.78 4.58
C ILE A 86 -10.62 -5.64 6.04
N TRP A 87 -10.37 -4.41 6.48
CA TRP A 87 -9.95 -4.11 7.84
C TRP A 87 -10.93 -4.63 8.88
N ASP A 88 -12.20 -4.26 8.74
CA ASP A 88 -13.28 -4.69 9.63
C ASP A 88 -14.64 -4.62 8.93
N SER A 89 -15.06 -5.72 8.35
CA SER A 89 -16.36 -5.85 7.69
C SER A 89 -17.54 -5.72 8.65
N THR A 90 -17.32 -5.89 9.96
CA THR A 90 -18.38 -5.82 10.96
C THR A 90 -18.90 -4.41 11.21
N VAL A 91 -18.13 -3.39 10.81
CA VAL A 91 -18.57 -1.99 10.86
C VAL A 91 -19.76 -1.77 9.91
N SER A 92 -19.68 -2.34 8.70
CA SER A 92 -20.76 -2.23 7.70
C SER A 92 -21.88 -3.27 7.91
N ASN A 93 -21.50 -4.47 8.38
CA ASN A 93 -22.43 -5.56 8.66
C ASN A 93 -22.04 -6.27 9.97
N PRO A 94 -22.68 -5.94 11.10
CA PRO A 94 -22.36 -6.55 12.40
C PRO A 94 -22.47 -8.08 12.44
N ARG A 95 -23.15 -8.70 11.47
CA ARG A 95 -23.29 -10.15 11.35
C ARG A 95 -22.35 -10.74 10.28
N SER A 96 -21.37 -9.99 9.85
CA SER A 96 -20.39 -10.48 8.87
C SER A 96 -19.61 -11.67 9.42
N MET A 97 -19.49 -12.72 8.61
CA MET A 97 -18.62 -13.87 8.90
C MET A 97 -17.19 -13.63 8.40
N MET A 98 -16.95 -12.58 7.61
CA MET A 98 -15.61 -12.21 7.15
C MET A 98 -14.78 -11.77 8.35
N PRO A 99 -13.59 -12.36 8.58
CA PRO A 99 -12.75 -11.96 9.70
C PRO A 99 -12.35 -10.48 9.63
N PRO A 100 -12.33 -9.76 10.76
CA PRO A 100 -11.84 -8.39 10.80
C PRO A 100 -10.31 -8.37 10.81
N PHE A 101 -9.70 -8.54 9.64
CA PHE A 101 -8.27 -8.81 9.46
C PHE A 101 -7.36 -7.79 10.12
N GLY A 102 -7.70 -6.50 10.05
CA GLY A 102 -6.93 -5.45 10.67
C GLY A 102 -7.21 -5.32 12.17
N ARG A 103 -8.48 -5.23 12.55
CA ARG A 103 -8.87 -5.03 13.95
C ARG A 103 -8.34 -6.15 14.87
N HIS A 104 -8.35 -7.39 14.39
CA HIS A 104 -7.84 -8.53 15.14
C HIS A 104 -6.36 -8.83 14.87
N LYS A 105 -5.66 -7.98 14.11
CA LYS A 105 -4.23 -8.13 13.77
C LYS A 105 -3.92 -9.49 13.11
N ILE A 106 -4.85 -10.02 12.32
CA ILE A 106 -4.66 -11.24 11.53
C ILE A 106 -3.66 -10.96 10.41
N LEU A 107 -3.78 -9.79 9.77
CA LEU A 107 -2.85 -9.25 8.78
C LEU A 107 -2.29 -7.92 9.28
N SER A 108 -1.05 -7.60 8.88
CA SER A 108 -0.45 -6.29 9.11
C SER A 108 -1.09 -5.22 8.21
N GLU A 109 -0.87 -3.94 8.53
CA GLU A 109 -1.31 -2.80 7.69
C GLU A 109 -0.79 -2.93 6.26
N ASP A 110 0.51 -3.21 6.10
CA ASP A 110 1.17 -3.39 4.80
C ASP A 110 0.54 -4.56 4.01
N GLN A 111 0.26 -5.68 4.68
CA GLN A 111 -0.41 -6.82 4.05
C GLN A 111 -1.83 -6.47 3.60
N ILE A 112 -2.57 -5.69 4.39
CA ILE A 112 -3.92 -5.22 4.03
C ILE A 112 -3.85 -4.25 2.86
N ASP A 113 -2.85 -3.38 2.81
CA ASP A 113 -2.66 -2.46 1.70
C ASP A 113 -2.39 -3.21 0.39
N LYS A 114 -1.46 -4.16 0.39
CA LYS A 114 -1.15 -5.02 -0.76
C LYS A 114 -2.35 -5.88 -1.18
N LEU A 115 -3.03 -6.48 -0.22
CA LEU A 115 -4.26 -7.23 -0.46
C LEU A 115 -5.34 -6.34 -1.11
N THR A 116 -5.50 -5.11 -0.64
CA THR A 116 -6.44 -4.13 -1.21
C THR A 116 -6.08 -3.80 -2.66
N GLU A 117 -4.78 -3.59 -2.98
CA GLU A 117 -4.33 -3.36 -4.34
C GLU A 117 -4.71 -4.52 -5.26
N PHE A 118 -4.44 -5.75 -4.86
CA PHE A 118 -4.82 -6.94 -5.64
C PHE A 118 -6.33 -7.04 -5.84
N ILE A 119 -7.12 -7.03 -4.77
CA ILE A 119 -8.58 -7.16 -4.83
C ILE A 119 -9.20 -6.06 -5.70
N TYR A 120 -8.63 -4.86 -5.68
CA TYR A 120 -9.09 -3.74 -6.49
C TYR A 120 -8.87 -3.94 -7.99
N THR A 121 -8.04 -4.89 -8.42
CA THR A 121 -7.82 -5.23 -9.83
C THR A 121 -8.87 -6.18 -10.42
N LEU A 122 -9.66 -6.84 -9.59
CA LEU A 122 -10.62 -7.89 -9.96
C LEU A 122 -11.93 -7.37 -10.59
#